data_a62f31c3c91cf4a75d449d4de631c13d
#
_entry.id   a62f31c3c91cf4a75d449d4de631c13d
#
_cell.length_a   1.000
_cell.length_b   1.000
_cell.length_c   1.000
_cell.angle_alpha   90.00
_cell.angle_beta   90.00
_cell.angle_gamma   90.00
#
_symmetry.space_group_name_H-M   'P 1'
#
loop_
_entity.id
_entity.type
_entity.pdbx_description
1 polymer ?
#
loop_
_entity_poly.entity_id
_entity_poly.type
_entity_poly.pdbx_seq_one_letter_code
_entity_poly.pdbx_strand_id
1 'polypeptide(L)'
;MNPNPNPFQFVLDALLNEKKKFSPKFLHHFSDMGALELKTLGDIWPRVSVKRKLSVLELLETLAEENTLVSFDDFAKSILTDAESTVRGRALRLLRESDDTRLVPTYIDMLKSDADAQTRAEAAANLGLFVALGELEEAPPDIKKQVEDELLAVAHGNDDARVRRRALEALGFSSRPEVIALIESSFKREDSA
;
A
#
# COMPACT_ATOMS: atom_id res chain seq x y z
N MET A 1 36.94 -10.15 -21.46
CA MET A 1 35.52 -10.06 -21.87
C MET A 1 34.79 -9.33 -20.78
N ASN A 2 34.38 -8.09 -21.01
CA ASN A 2 33.51 -7.41 -20.03
C ASN A 2 32.18 -8.18 -20.00
N PRO A 3 31.71 -8.64 -18.83
CA PRO A 3 30.38 -9.23 -18.73
C PRO A 3 29.38 -8.18 -19.20
N ASN A 4 28.45 -8.60 -20.05
CA ASN A 4 27.37 -7.73 -20.51
C ASN A 4 26.71 -7.12 -19.26
N PRO A 5 26.63 -5.79 -19.14
CA PRO A 5 26.09 -5.19 -17.92
C PRO A 5 24.69 -5.75 -17.68
N ASN A 6 24.42 -6.19 -16.47
CA ASN A 6 23.09 -6.64 -16.07
C ASN A 6 22.08 -5.55 -16.48
N PRO A 7 21.02 -5.85 -17.25
CA PRO A 7 20.02 -4.86 -17.67
C PRO A 7 19.47 -4.05 -16.49
N PHE A 8 19.38 -4.66 -15.32
CA PHE A 8 18.94 -4.00 -14.09
C PHE A 8 19.91 -2.91 -13.61
N GLN A 9 21.23 -3.00 -13.92
CA GLN A 9 22.19 -1.95 -13.57
C GLN A 9 21.82 -0.60 -14.18
N PHE A 10 21.29 -0.58 -15.40
CA PHE A 10 20.83 0.67 -16.03
C PHE A 10 19.63 1.30 -15.29
N VAL A 11 18.77 0.48 -14.67
CA VAL A 11 17.67 0.96 -13.82
C VAL A 11 18.24 1.66 -12.58
N LEU A 12 19.20 1.02 -11.92
CA LEU A 12 19.84 1.55 -10.72
C LEU A 12 20.57 2.88 -10.99
N ASP A 13 21.31 2.94 -12.10
CA ASP A 13 21.99 4.16 -12.53
C ASP A 13 20.98 5.28 -12.86
N ALA A 14 19.83 4.94 -13.46
CA ALA A 14 18.75 5.90 -13.74
C ALA A 14 18.06 6.40 -12.47
N LEU A 15 17.89 5.56 -11.45
CA LEU A 15 17.36 5.96 -10.15
C LEU A 15 18.26 7.01 -9.47
N LEU A 16 19.58 6.84 -9.54
CA LEU A 16 20.55 7.75 -8.93
C LEU A 16 20.83 9.01 -9.77
N ASN A 17 20.46 9.00 -11.05
CA ASN A 17 20.75 10.12 -11.94
C ASN A 17 19.65 11.18 -11.91
N GLU A 18 19.82 12.19 -11.09
CA GLU A 18 18.88 13.30 -10.93
C GLU A 18 18.85 14.30 -12.12
N LYS A 19 19.89 14.27 -12.97
CA LYS A 19 20.00 15.20 -14.10
C LYS A 19 19.04 14.85 -15.26
N LYS A 20 18.52 13.63 -15.30
CA LYS A 20 17.60 13.16 -16.35
C LYS A 20 16.29 12.68 -15.71
N LYS A 21 15.17 12.85 -16.42
CA LYS A 21 13.90 12.21 -16.02
C LYS A 21 14.06 10.69 -16.03
N PHE A 22 13.38 10.01 -15.11
CA PHE A 22 13.33 8.55 -15.13
C PHE A 22 12.56 8.09 -16.38
N SER A 23 13.11 7.14 -17.12
CA SER A 23 12.50 6.71 -18.37
C SER A 23 11.44 5.63 -18.12
N PRO A 24 10.22 5.77 -18.69
CA PRO A 24 9.18 4.74 -18.55
C PRO A 24 9.58 3.36 -18.99
N LYS A 25 10.55 3.23 -19.94
CA LYS A 25 11.07 1.93 -20.41
C LYS A 25 11.64 1.05 -19.29
N PHE A 26 11.98 1.64 -18.14
CA PHE A 26 12.54 0.92 -17.01
C PHE A 26 11.49 0.39 -16.04
N LEU A 27 10.21 0.81 -16.15
CA LEU A 27 9.16 0.47 -15.19
C LEU A 27 8.90 -1.04 -15.11
N HIS A 28 8.95 -1.74 -16.24
CA HIS A 28 8.74 -3.19 -16.26
C HIS A 28 9.79 -3.99 -15.48
N HIS A 29 10.95 -3.40 -15.18
CA HIS A 29 11.94 -4.05 -14.33
C HIS A 29 11.58 -4.09 -12.85
N PHE A 30 10.51 -3.38 -12.44
CA PHE A 30 9.96 -3.44 -11.09
C PHE A 30 8.85 -4.50 -10.95
N SER A 31 8.40 -5.07 -12.07
CA SER A 31 7.44 -6.18 -12.06
C SER A 31 8.15 -7.49 -11.76
N ASP A 32 7.56 -8.29 -10.87
CA ASP A 32 7.99 -9.66 -10.56
C ASP A 32 9.49 -9.77 -10.21
N MET A 33 9.97 -8.84 -9.39
CA MET A 33 11.39 -8.73 -9.05
C MET A 33 11.89 -9.97 -8.30
N GLY A 34 13.02 -10.51 -8.77
CA GLY A 34 13.73 -11.58 -8.08
C GLY A 34 14.46 -11.11 -6.82
N ALA A 35 14.82 -12.05 -5.95
CA ALA A 35 15.49 -11.77 -4.68
C ALA A 35 16.81 -11.00 -4.85
N LEU A 36 17.57 -11.26 -5.91
CA LEU A 36 18.84 -10.56 -6.18
C LEU A 36 18.61 -9.09 -6.57
N GLU A 37 17.58 -8.84 -7.38
CA GLU A 37 17.20 -7.50 -7.82
C GLU A 37 16.67 -6.68 -6.66
N LEU A 38 15.78 -7.25 -5.83
CA LEU A 38 15.28 -6.63 -4.60
C LEU A 38 16.40 -6.28 -3.63
N LYS A 39 17.34 -7.21 -3.41
CA LYS A 39 18.51 -6.94 -2.56
C LYS A 39 19.34 -5.78 -3.10
N THR A 40 19.67 -5.83 -4.40
CA THR A 40 20.51 -4.79 -5.03
C THR A 40 19.82 -3.43 -5.02
N LEU A 41 18.49 -3.42 -5.23
CA LEU A 41 17.68 -2.20 -5.12
C LEU A 41 17.68 -1.67 -3.67
N GLY A 42 17.48 -2.55 -2.69
CA GLY A 42 17.48 -2.21 -1.26
C GLY A 42 18.79 -1.53 -0.81
N ASP A 43 19.94 -1.95 -1.37
CA ASP A 43 21.25 -1.36 -1.05
C ASP A 43 21.38 0.10 -1.56
N ILE A 44 20.69 0.47 -2.63
CA ILE A 44 20.76 1.82 -3.20
C ILE A 44 19.52 2.69 -2.94
N TRP A 45 18.37 2.10 -2.67
CA TRP A 45 17.12 2.83 -2.46
C TRP A 45 17.21 3.95 -1.41
N PRO A 46 17.93 3.80 -0.27
CA PRO A 46 18.14 4.89 0.68
C PRO A 46 18.88 6.10 0.11
N ARG A 47 19.64 5.92 -0.97
CA ARG A 47 20.40 6.98 -1.65
C ARG A 47 19.61 7.68 -2.75
N VAL A 48 18.47 7.12 -3.15
CA VAL A 48 17.58 7.74 -4.14
C VAL A 48 16.83 8.90 -3.47
N SER A 49 16.80 10.06 -4.11
CA SER A 49 16.08 11.21 -3.54
C SER A 49 14.59 10.94 -3.45
N VAL A 50 13.95 11.52 -2.44
CA VAL A 50 12.49 11.43 -2.24
C VAL A 50 11.73 11.83 -3.50
N LYS A 51 12.13 12.92 -4.15
CA LYS A 51 11.54 13.37 -5.40
C LYS A 51 11.59 12.30 -6.49
N ARG A 52 12.72 11.59 -6.61
CA ARG A 52 12.89 10.51 -7.59
C ARG A 52 12.03 9.30 -7.22
N LYS A 53 12.05 8.88 -5.95
CA LYS A 53 11.18 7.82 -5.44
C LYS A 53 9.72 8.06 -5.79
N LEU A 54 9.21 9.24 -5.43
CA LEU A 54 7.81 9.60 -5.69
C LEU A 54 7.47 9.64 -7.18
N SER A 55 8.37 10.17 -8.02
CA SER A 55 8.17 10.18 -9.48
C SER A 55 8.12 8.78 -10.08
N VAL A 56 8.94 7.84 -9.57
CA VAL A 56 8.92 6.45 -10.04
C VAL A 56 7.66 5.75 -9.58
N LEU A 57 7.27 5.92 -8.31
CA LEU A 57 6.07 5.30 -7.76
C LEU A 57 4.80 5.78 -8.48
N GLU A 58 4.71 7.07 -8.81
CA GLU A 58 3.60 7.61 -9.61
C GLU A 58 3.49 6.95 -11.00
N LEU A 59 4.63 6.74 -11.66
CA LEU A 59 4.65 6.05 -12.95
C LEU A 59 4.28 4.56 -12.81
N LEU A 60 4.67 3.91 -11.72
CA LEU A 60 4.31 2.50 -11.45
C LEU A 60 2.82 2.36 -11.13
N GLU A 61 2.24 3.28 -10.33
CA GLU A 61 0.81 3.33 -10.06
C GLU A 61 0.03 3.45 -11.39
N THR A 62 0.42 4.40 -12.26
CA THR A 62 -0.20 4.56 -13.59
C THR A 62 -0.09 3.29 -14.44
N LEU A 63 1.10 2.66 -14.46
CA LEU A 63 1.29 1.43 -15.24
C LEU A 63 0.48 0.26 -14.68
N ALA A 64 0.32 0.14 -13.35
CA ALA A 64 -0.53 -0.89 -12.74
C ALA A 64 -2.00 -0.73 -13.12
N GLU A 65 -2.49 0.51 -13.18
CA GLU A 65 -3.88 0.81 -13.60
C GLU A 65 -4.11 0.49 -15.09
N GLU A 66 -3.12 0.69 -15.95
CA GLU A 66 -3.21 0.47 -17.40
C GLU A 66 -2.92 -0.97 -17.84
N ASN A 67 -2.21 -1.75 -17.02
CA ASN A 67 -1.72 -3.07 -17.40
C ASN A 67 -1.79 -4.08 -16.25
N THR A 68 -2.79 -4.96 -16.29
CA THR A 68 -3.01 -6.00 -15.29
C THR A 68 -2.00 -7.18 -15.36
N LEU A 69 -1.07 -7.17 -16.32
CA LEU A 69 -0.03 -8.22 -16.44
C LEU A 69 1.23 -7.91 -15.64
N VAL A 70 1.33 -6.72 -15.04
CA VAL A 70 2.46 -6.36 -14.17
C VAL A 70 2.08 -6.53 -12.72
N SER A 71 3.02 -7.03 -11.90
CA SER A 71 2.89 -7.05 -10.44
C SER A 71 4.08 -6.35 -9.81
N PHE A 72 3.80 -5.34 -9.03
CA PHE A 72 4.81 -4.59 -8.28
C PHE A 72 4.84 -4.97 -6.79
N ASP A 73 4.21 -6.07 -6.42
CA ASP A 73 4.02 -6.50 -5.03
C ASP A 73 5.34 -6.64 -4.28
N ASP A 74 6.29 -7.38 -4.84
CA ASP A 74 7.58 -7.64 -4.16
C ASP A 74 8.39 -6.36 -3.99
N PHE A 75 8.36 -5.47 -4.99
CA PHE A 75 8.96 -4.15 -4.87
C PHE A 75 8.24 -3.32 -3.79
N ALA A 76 6.93 -3.21 -3.85
CA ALA A 76 6.15 -2.41 -2.90
C ALA A 76 6.31 -2.92 -1.46
N LYS A 77 6.30 -4.24 -1.23
CA LYS A 77 6.61 -4.86 0.07
C LYS A 77 7.97 -4.42 0.60
N SER A 78 8.99 -4.33 -0.26
CA SER A 78 10.35 -3.98 0.13
C SER A 78 10.52 -2.53 0.63
N ILE A 79 9.59 -1.65 0.28
CA ILE A 79 9.63 -0.21 0.60
C ILE A 79 8.55 0.25 1.60
N LEU A 80 7.76 -0.67 2.18
CA LEU A 80 6.77 -0.35 3.23
C LEU A 80 7.41 0.26 4.49
N THR A 81 8.70 0.07 4.69
CA THR A 81 9.48 0.62 5.82
C THR A 81 10.35 1.81 5.43
N ASP A 82 10.09 2.45 4.28
CA ASP A 82 10.84 3.65 3.86
C ASP A 82 10.74 4.75 4.93
N ALA A 83 11.81 5.51 5.12
CA ALA A 83 11.85 6.61 6.07
C ALA A 83 10.78 7.68 5.77
N GLU A 84 10.45 7.86 4.50
CA GLU A 84 9.50 8.86 4.03
C GLU A 84 8.07 8.31 4.01
N SER A 85 7.17 8.91 4.78
CA SER A 85 5.76 8.50 4.87
C SER A 85 5.05 8.50 3.52
N THR A 86 5.31 9.50 2.69
CA THR A 86 4.73 9.59 1.34
C THR A 86 5.16 8.43 0.44
N VAL A 87 6.36 7.87 0.61
CA VAL A 87 6.82 6.67 -0.09
C VAL A 87 6.08 5.44 0.43
N ARG A 88 5.95 5.29 1.76
CA ARG A 88 5.17 4.19 2.36
C ARG A 88 3.70 4.19 1.92
N GLY A 89 3.07 5.39 1.91
CA GLY A 89 1.69 5.53 1.43
C GLY A 89 1.50 5.12 -0.03
N ARG A 90 2.47 5.44 -0.91
CA ARG A 90 2.43 4.99 -2.32
C ARG A 90 2.70 3.49 -2.46
N ALA A 91 3.57 2.91 -1.61
CA ALA A 91 3.76 1.47 -1.56
C ALA A 91 2.46 0.73 -1.20
N LEU A 92 1.70 1.25 -0.22
CA LEU A 92 0.38 0.72 0.11
C LEU A 92 -0.59 0.80 -1.07
N ARG A 93 -0.55 1.85 -1.89
CA ARG A 93 -1.40 1.93 -3.09
C ARG A 93 -1.05 0.91 -4.15
N LEU A 94 0.23 0.63 -4.38
CA LEU A 94 0.66 -0.45 -5.28
C LEU A 94 0.22 -1.83 -4.80
N LEU A 95 0.01 -2.00 -3.48
CA LEU A 95 -0.46 -3.25 -2.86
C LEU A 95 -1.98 -3.30 -2.67
N ARG A 96 -2.74 -2.38 -3.28
CA ARG A 96 -4.19 -2.24 -3.05
C ARG A 96 -4.98 -3.51 -3.40
N GLU A 97 -4.54 -4.26 -4.37
CA GLU A 97 -5.19 -5.47 -4.87
C GLU A 97 -4.48 -6.76 -4.40
N SER A 98 -3.46 -6.63 -3.55
CA SER A 98 -2.72 -7.80 -3.04
C SER A 98 -3.53 -8.53 -1.98
N ASP A 99 -3.87 -9.78 -2.24
CA ASP A 99 -4.61 -10.69 -1.35
C ASP A 99 -3.69 -11.48 -0.39
N ASP A 100 -2.41 -11.12 -0.33
CA ASP A 100 -1.43 -11.76 0.54
C ASP A 100 -1.75 -11.51 2.03
N THR A 101 -2.41 -12.46 2.67
CA THR A 101 -2.80 -12.37 4.09
C THR A 101 -1.63 -12.14 5.04
N ARG A 102 -0.38 -12.44 4.64
CA ARG A 102 0.83 -12.18 5.43
C ARG A 102 1.10 -10.68 5.59
N LEU A 103 0.48 -9.82 4.78
CA LEU A 103 0.57 -8.36 4.88
C LEU A 103 -0.35 -7.78 5.96
N VAL A 104 -1.38 -8.51 6.38
CA VAL A 104 -2.37 -8.01 7.36
C VAL A 104 -1.73 -7.51 8.66
N PRO A 105 -0.80 -8.23 9.31
CA PRO A 105 -0.12 -7.71 10.49
C PRO A 105 0.62 -6.39 10.24
N THR A 106 1.29 -6.25 9.09
CA THR A 106 2.00 -5.03 8.70
C THR A 106 1.02 -3.87 8.48
N TYR A 107 -0.08 -4.11 7.80
CA TYR A 107 -1.10 -3.07 7.57
C TYR A 107 -1.75 -2.61 8.89
N ILE A 108 -2.03 -3.54 9.81
CA ILE A 108 -2.54 -3.21 11.16
C ILE A 108 -1.53 -2.36 11.92
N ASP A 109 -0.25 -2.73 11.90
CA ASP A 109 0.80 -1.95 12.55
C ASP A 109 0.91 -0.55 11.95
N MET A 110 0.94 -0.43 10.64
CA MET A 110 0.96 0.86 9.94
C MET A 110 -0.30 1.70 10.25
N LEU A 111 -1.49 1.10 10.29
CA LEU A 111 -2.75 1.77 10.66
C LEU A 111 -2.67 2.37 12.07
N LYS A 112 -2.05 1.66 13.01
CA LYS A 112 -2.01 2.05 14.43
C LYS A 112 -0.85 2.99 14.76
N SER A 113 0.27 2.88 14.07
CA SER A 113 1.53 3.47 14.52
C SER A 113 2.23 4.40 13.51
N ASP A 114 1.84 4.42 12.22
CA ASP A 114 2.49 5.33 11.29
C ASP A 114 2.27 6.79 11.68
N ALA A 115 3.33 7.58 11.67
CA ALA A 115 3.28 8.98 12.08
C ALA A 115 2.38 9.82 11.15
N ASP A 116 2.27 9.44 9.87
CA ASP A 116 1.51 10.18 8.87
C ASP A 116 0.06 9.67 8.75
N ALA A 117 -0.90 10.55 8.95
CA ALA A 117 -2.33 10.21 8.88
C ALA A 117 -2.77 9.72 7.49
N GLN A 118 -2.13 10.20 6.41
CA GLN A 118 -2.45 9.72 5.07
C GLN A 118 -1.99 8.26 4.90
N THR A 119 -0.80 7.92 5.39
CA THR A 119 -0.28 6.55 5.36
C THR A 119 -1.16 5.62 6.20
N ARG A 120 -1.61 6.04 7.40
CA ARG A 120 -2.58 5.26 8.21
C ARG A 120 -3.89 5.04 7.45
N ALA A 121 -4.39 6.05 6.75
CA ALA A 121 -5.60 5.94 5.94
C ALA A 121 -5.44 4.96 4.75
N GLU A 122 -4.27 4.94 4.08
CA GLU A 122 -3.99 3.96 3.02
C GLU A 122 -3.92 2.54 3.58
N ALA A 123 -3.34 2.35 4.78
CA ALA A 123 -3.33 1.04 5.45
C ALA A 123 -4.76 0.56 5.78
N ALA A 124 -5.63 1.45 6.28
CA ALA A 124 -7.05 1.13 6.50
C ALA A 124 -7.74 0.68 5.21
N ALA A 125 -7.47 1.36 4.10
CA ALA A 125 -8.06 1.00 2.80
C ALA A 125 -7.60 -0.37 2.29
N ASN A 126 -6.32 -0.75 2.49
CA ASN A 126 -5.82 -2.06 2.13
C ASN A 126 -6.44 -3.17 2.98
N LEU A 127 -6.67 -2.92 4.28
CA LEU A 127 -7.37 -3.86 5.16
C LEU A 127 -8.82 -4.12 4.70
N GLY A 128 -9.47 -3.18 4.03
CA GLY A 128 -10.81 -3.34 3.49
C GLY A 128 -10.94 -4.49 2.47
N LEU A 129 -9.88 -4.81 1.72
CA LEU A 129 -9.85 -5.98 0.84
C LEU A 129 -10.07 -7.28 1.64
N PHE A 130 -9.43 -7.41 2.80
CA PHE A 130 -9.54 -8.61 3.63
C PHE A 130 -10.90 -8.74 4.33
N VAL A 131 -11.61 -7.62 4.54
CA VAL A 131 -13.03 -7.67 4.95
C VAL A 131 -13.87 -8.25 3.82
N ALA A 132 -13.70 -7.75 2.60
CA ALA A 132 -14.43 -8.24 1.43
C ALA A 132 -14.14 -9.72 1.13
N LEU A 133 -12.86 -10.12 1.10
CA LEU A 133 -12.45 -11.52 0.90
C LEU A 133 -12.99 -12.42 2.01
N GLY A 134 -13.05 -11.94 3.24
CA GLY A 134 -13.61 -12.69 4.36
C GLY A 134 -15.12 -12.89 4.25
N GLU A 135 -15.89 -11.91 3.73
CA GLU A 135 -17.32 -12.08 3.44
C GLU A 135 -17.57 -13.08 2.30
N LEU A 136 -16.65 -13.19 1.35
CA LEU A 136 -16.68 -14.15 0.25
C LEU A 136 -16.12 -15.53 0.63
N GLU A 137 -15.70 -15.74 1.89
CA GLU A 137 -15.04 -16.96 2.37
C GLU A 137 -13.69 -17.25 1.65
N GLU A 138 -13.08 -16.24 1.03
CA GLU A 138 -11.80 -16.29 0.33
C GLU A 138 -10.60 -15.96 1.25
N ALA A 139 -10.86 -15.41 2.43
CA ALA A 139 -9.85 -15.20 3.47
C ALA A 139 -10.19 -15.97 4.75
N PRO A 140 -9.18 -16.40 5.56
CA PRO A 140 -9.41 -17.09 6.82
C PRO A 140 -10.32 -16.29 7.78
N PRO A 141 -11.29 -16.92 8.48
CA PRO A 141 -12.22 -16.22 9.36
C PRO A 141 -11.57 -15.45 10.52
N ASP A 142 -10.42 -15.90 10.99
CA ASP A 142 -9.63 -15.24 12.03
C ASP A 142 -8.98 -13.95 11.49
N ILE A 143 -8.52 -13.95 10.26
CA ILE A 143 -8.00 -12.76 9.57
C ILE A 143 -9.13 -11.73 9.40
N LYS A 144 -10.29 -12.14 8.86
CA LYS A 144 -11.47 -11.26 8.74
C LYS A 144 -11.80 -10.63 10.08
N LYS A 145 -11.98 -11.46 11.12
CA LYS A 145 -12.32 -10.99 12.46
C LYS A 145 -11.31 -9.98 12.98
N GLN A 146 -10.02 -10.29 12.89
CA GLN A 146 -8.94 -9.40 13.34
C GLN A 146 -8.99 -8.05 12.64
N VAL A 147 -9.14 -8.06 11.32
CA VAL A 147 -9.19 -6.84 10.50
C VAL A 147 -10.40 -5.99 10.86
N GLU A 148 -11.58 -6.59 10.98
CA GLU A 148 -12.81 -5.88 11.37
C GLU A 148 -12.71 -5.26 12.77
N ASP A 149 -12.16 -6.00 13.76
CA ASP A 149 -11.98 -5.51 15.12
C ASP A 149 -11.06 -4.28 15.14
N GLU A 150 -9.95 -4.29 14.41
CA GLU A 150 -9.01 -3.15 14.35
C GLU A 150 -9.61 -1.94 13.60
N LEU A 151 -10.28 -2.17 12.48
CA LEU A 151 -10.95 -1.09 11.74
C LEU A 151 -12.08 -0.46 12.56
N LEU A 152 -12.89 -1.26 13.29
CA LEU A 152 -13.91 -0.76 14.20
C LEU A 152 -13.31 0.09 15.32
N ALA A 153 -12.21 -0.36 15.93
CA ALA A 153 -11.52 0.39 16.97
C ALA A 153 -11.07 1.77 16.47
N VAL A 154 -10.53 1.84 15.24
CA VAL A 154 -10.10 3.10 14.61
C VAL A 154 -11.30 3.98 14.27
N ALA A 155 -12.36 3.42 13.68
CA ALA A 155 -13.56 4.18 13.29
C ALA A 155 -14.27 4.83 14.49
N HIS A 156 -14.27 4.17 15.66
CA HIS A 156 -14.79 4.71 16.92
C HIS A 156 -13.79 5.58 17.69
N GLY A 157 -12.51 5.53 17.32
CA GLY A 157 -11.42 6.18 18.04
C GLY A 157 -11.31 7.69 17.82
N ASN A 158 -10.17 8.23 18.24
CA ASN A 158 -9.87 9.67 18.18
C ASN A 158 -8.76 10.01 17.15
N ASP A 159 -8.50 9.13 16.18
CA ASP A 159 -7.53 9.39 15.13
C ASP A 159 -7.97 10.56 14.23
N ASP A 160 -7.12 10.98 13.29
CA ASP A 160 -7.47 11.95 12.24
C ASP A 160 -8.80 11.57 11.56
N ALA A 161 -9.63 12.55 11.27
CA ALA A 161 -10.95 12.31 10.66
C ALA A 161 -10.87 11.51 9.35
N ARG A 162 -9.80 11.71 8.58
CA ARG A 162 -9.53 10.97 7.34
C ARG A 162 -9.28 9.49 7.60
N VAL A 163 -8.52 9.17 8.66
CA VAL A 163 -8.23 7.77 9.04
C VAL A 163 -9.50 7.07 9.49
N ARG A 164 -10.28 7.71 10.38
CA ARG A 164 -11.56 7.18 10.85
C ARG A 164 -12.55 6.94 9.71
N ARG A 165 -12.66 7.93 8.79
CA ARG A 165 -13.51 7.80 7.61
C ARG A 165 -13.05 6.65 6.72
N ARG A 166 -11.75 6.50 6.47
CA ARG A 166 -11.23 5.42 5.65
C ARG A 166 -11.43 4.05 6.30
N ALA A 167 -11.30 3.96 7.63
CA ALA A 167 -11.62 2.73 8.37
C ALA A 167 -13.10 2.35 8.24
N LEU A 168 -14.01 3.35 8.31
CA LEU A 168 -15.43 3.13 8.11
C LEU A 168 -15.75 2.66 6.67
N GLU A 169 -15.15 3.29 5.66
CA GLU A 169 -15.28 2.88 4.25
C GLU A 169 -14.76 1.45 4.03
N ALA A 170 -13.65 1.07 4.67
CA ALA A 170 -13.07 -0.27 4.59
C ALA A 170 -13.97 -1.35 5.20
N LEU A 171 -14.79 -0.99 6.18
CA LEU A 171 -15.79 -1.88 6.79
C LEU A 171 -17.07 -2.05 5.94
N GLY A 172 -17.20 -1.33 4.84
CA GLY A 172 -18.44 -1.28 4.04
C GLY A 172 -18.96 -2.63 3.53
N PHE A 173 -18.11 -3.65 3.46
CA PHE A 173 -18.49 -5.01 3.07
C PHE A 173 -18.88 -5.89 4.28
N SER A 174 -18.61 -5.46 5.53
CA SER A 174 -18.85 -6.28 6.71
C SER A 174 -20.34 -6.50 7.00
N SER A 175 -20.72 -7.74 7.23
CA SER A 175 -22.07 -8.14 7.64
C SER A 175 -22.31 -8.04 9.17
N ARG A 176 -21.31 -7.58 9.95
CA ARG A 176 -21.42 -7.47 11.41
C ARG A 176 -22.46 -6.42 11.80
N PRO A 177 -23.41 -6.75 12.72
CA PRO A 177 -24.48 -5.82 13.13
C PRO A 177 -23.96 -4.49 13.68
N GLU A 178 -22.85 -4.52 14.45
CA GLU A 178 -22.23 -3.30 14.98
C GLU A 178 -21.67 -2.37 13.92
N VAL A 179 -21.17 -2.92 12.78
CA VAL A 179 -20.71 -2.13 11.63
C VAL A 179 -21.88 -1.45 10.94
N ILE A 180 -22.97 -2.19 10.73
CA ILE A 180 -24.19 -1.65 10.11
C ILE A 180 -24.72 -0.47 10.93
N ALA A 181 -24.81 -0.64 12.27
CA ALA A 181 -25.26 0.43 13.17
C ALA A 181 -24.33 1.66 13.14
N LEU A 182 -23.01 1.44 13.04
CA LEU A 182 -22.02 2.51 12.94
C LEU A 182 -22.19 3.31 11.63
N ILE A 183 -22.33 2.64 10.50
CA ILE A 183 -22.56 3.26 9.19
C ILE A 183 -23.84 4.10 9.21
N GLU A 184 -24.96 3.55 9.67
CA GLU A 184 -26.23 4.27 9.79
C GLU A 184 -26.14 5.52 10.67
N SER A 185 -25.40 5.43 11.80
CA SER A 185 -25.23 6.56 12.70
C SER A 185 -24.37 7.68 12.09
N SER A 186 -23.40 7.32 11.25
CA SER A 186 -22.51 8.26 10.56
C SER A 186 -23.28 9.07 9.51
N PHE A 187 -24.13 8.44 8.71
CA PHE A 187 -25.01 9.14 7.76
C PHE A 187 -25.94 10.13 8.43
N LYS A 188 -26.57 9.75 9.56
CA LYS A 188 -27.49 10.65 10.29
C LYS A 188 -26.80 11.90 10.83
N ARG A 189 -25.51 11.85 11.12
CA ARG A 189 -24.73 13.02 11.59
C ARG A 189 -24.39 13.98 10.45
N GLU A 190 -24.10 13.47 9.25
CA GLU A 190 -23.81 14.31 8.09
C GLU A 190 -25.08 15.04 7.58
N ASP A 191 -26.25 14.41 7.64
CA ASP A 191 -27.52 15.04 7.26
C ASP A 191 -27.98 16.12 8.25
N SER A 192 -27.33 16.23 9.42
CA SER A 192 -27.71 17.14 10.51
C SER A 192 -26.76 18.35 10.67
N ALA A 193 -25.73 18.45 9.82
CA ALA A 193 -24.69 19.51 9.85
C ALA A 193 -24.82 20.44 8.65
#